data_ce523e3eb710bb8be84caa5bbce8b719
#
_entry.id   ce523e3eb710bb8be84caa5bbce8b719
#
_cell.length_a   1.000
_cell.length_b   1.000
_cell.length_c   1.000
_cell.angle_alpha   90.00
_cell.angle_beta   90.00
_cell.angle_gamma   90.00
#
_symmetry.space_group_name_H-M   'P 1'
#
loop_
_entity.id
_entity.type
_entity.pdbx_description
1 polymer ?
#
loop_
_entity_poly.entity_id
_entity_poly.type
_entity_poly.pdbx_seq_one_letter_code
_entity_poly.pdbx_strand_id
1 'polypeptide(L)'
;MSTTRRDFLRNAALAGSGVGFLALGSSAIKDIVKGPFKLIPYANAAPLSMEEAQKFRVVHSLCLGCNSRCGIRARVYDNMVYKADGNPYCMSNNFWEAIPMNTPLEESFKRASTLCLKGQSIAHYTYDPYRIVTPLKRAGKRGEGKFKPISWEQLINEIVNGGTIEETGEKLPGLKAYYDAYVSKSEVADAVLKSVSQDFIKKWAETVSKGKPIEDMKKFIEDNIEKLWLPAEEAQKLPEDIKKKLIDPEMPALGPKSNLAMLMVGRNTEGRGEFLERFIYGTIGSANILGHADVCQWPKWAGQIFAYDRPHVGPDL
;
A
#
# COMPACT_ATOMS: atom_id res chain seq x y z
N MET A 1 -25.78 -27.21 -36.44
CA MET A 1 -26.75 -26.64 -35.47
C MET A 1 -26.03 -25.65 -34.58
N SER A 2 -26.35 -24.37 -34.71
CA SER A 2 -25.70 -23.33 -33.91
C SER A 2 -26.38 -23.29 -32.55
N THR A 3 -25.68 -23.67 -31.49
CA THR A 3 -26.13 -23.54 -30.11
C THR A 3 -26.17 -22.06 -29.73
N THR A 4 -27.33 -21.59 -29.30
CA THR A 4 -27.47 -20.19 -28.84
C THR A 4 -26.78 -20.00 -27.48
N ARG A 5 -26.39 -18.75 -27.15
CA ARG A 5 -25.87 -18.39 -25.80
C ARG A 5 -26.78 -18.86 -24.66
N ARG A 6 -28.09 -18.89 -24.92
CA ARG A 6 -29.12 -19.33 -23.96
C ARG A 6 -29.06 -20.81 -23.72
N ASP A 7 -28.82 -21.63 -24.80
CA ASP A 7 -28.69 -23.09 -24.69
C ASP A 7 -27.40 -23.45 -23.97
N PHE A 8 -26.31 -22.70 -24.18
CA PHE A 8 -25.07 -22.88 -23.46
C PHE A 8 -25.24 -22.63 -21.96
N LEU A 9 -25.85 -21.48 -21.58
CA LEU A 9 -26.09 -21.15 -20.16
C LEU A 9 -27.07 -22.15 -19.49
N ARG A 10 -28.10 -22.59 -20.19
CA ARG A 10 -29.04 -23.59 -19.68
C ARG A 10 -28.35 -24.93 -19.44
N ASN A 11 -27.49 -25.38 -20.36
CA ASN A 11 -26.74 -26.61 -20.22
C ASN A 11 -25.65 -26.52 -19.14
N ALA A 12 -25.02 -25.36 -18.99
CA ALA A 12 -24.06 -25.09 -17.90
C ALA A 12 -24.76 -25.09 -16.53
N ALA A 13 -25.96 -24.50 -16.42
CA ALA A 13 -26.75 -24.48 -15.19
C ALA A 13 -27.25 -25.91 -14.82
N LEU A 14 -27.64 -26.72 -15.78
CA LEU A 14 -28.04 -28.10 -15.58
C LEU A 14 -26.83 -28.98 -15.17
N ALA A 15 -25.66 -28.74 -15.72
CA ALA A 15 -24.42 -29.42 -15.30
C ALA A 15 -23.98 -29.00 -13.88
N GLY A 16 -24.21 -27.76 -13.49
CA GLY A 16 -23.88 -27.24 -12.16
C GLY A 16 -24.83 -27.69 -11.04
N SER A 17 -26.05 -28.13 -11.37
CA SER A 17 -27.08 -28.51 -10.37
C SER A 17 -27.07 -30.00 -9.97
N GLY A 18 -26.10 -30.76 -10.40
CA GLY A 18 -26.00 -32.20 -10.09
C GLY A 18 -27.02 -33.10 -10.81
N VAL A 19 -28.10 -32.55 -11.37
CA VAL A 19 -29.12 -33.30 -12.10
C VAL A 19 -28.64 -33.65 -13.50
N GLY A 20 -27.77 -32.84 -14.10
CA GLY A 20 -27.15 -33.12 -15.40
C GLY A 20 -26.14 -34.28 -15.37
N PHE A 21 -25.58 -34.59 -14.21
CA PHE A 21 -24.64 -35.72 -14.05
C PHE A 21 -25.30 -37.09 -14.18
N LEU A 22 -26.57 -37.18 -13.85
CA LEU A 22 -27.34 -38.45 -13.97
C LEU A 22 -27.80 -38.75 -15.42
N ALA A 23 -27.79 -37.71 -16.28
CA ALA A 23 -28.20 -37.86 -17.68
C ALA A 23 -27.02 -38.14 -18.65
N LEU A 24 -25.78 -38.00 -18.21
CA LEU A 24 -24.59 -38.37 -18.95
C LEU A 24 -24.30 -39.84 -18.67
N GLY A 25 -24.44 -40.70 -19.69
CA GLY A 25 -24.21 -42.14 -19.55
C GLY A 25 -22.83 -42.45 -18.93
N SER A 26 -22.73 -43.58 -18.26
CA SER A 26 -21.56 -44.00 -17.45
C SER A 26 -20.19 -43.99 -18.16
N SER A 27 -20.14 -43.93 -19.49
CA SER A 27 -18.92 -43.77 -20.26
C SER A 27 -18.32 -42.37 -20.22
N ALA A 28 -19.15 -41.32 -20.32
CA ALA A 28 -18.67 -39.92 -20.27
C ALA A 28 -18.15 -39.54 -18.89
N ILE A 29 -18.70 -40.12 -17.83
CA ILE A 29 -18.20 -39.92 -16.46
C ILE A 29 -16.81 -40.54 -16.27
N LYS A 30 -16.55 -41.70 -16.87
CA LYS A 30 -15.23 -42.36 -16.82
C LYS A 30 -14.13 -41.55 -17.48
N ASP A 31 -14.42 -40.79 -18.53
CA ASP A 31 -13.44 -39.96 -19.23
C ASP A 31 -13.17 -38.63 -18.51
N ILE A 32 -14.17 -38.06 -17.84
CA ILE A 32 -13.99 -36.91 -16.98
C ILE A 32 -13.16 -37.23 -15.73
N VAL A 33 -13.35 -38.44 -15.17
CA VAL A 33 -12.60 -38.89 -13.97
C VAL A 33 -11.17 -39.30 -14.32
N LYS A 34 -10.87 -39.67 -15.56
CA LYS A 34 -9.52 -40.02 -16.05
C LYS A 34 -8.73 -38.80 -16.56
N GLY A 35 -9.36 -37.63 -16.72
CA GLY A 35 -8.71 -36.40 -17.14
C GLY A 35 -7.80 -35.81 -16.05
N PRO A 36 -7.08 -34.72 -16.36
CA PRO A 36 -6.15 -34.06 -15.41
C PRO A 36 -6.84 -33.53 -14.14
N PHE A 37 -8.17 -33.42 -14.14
CA PHE A 37 -8.97 -33.14 -12.96
C PHE A 37 -9.43 -34.42 -12.29
N LYS A 38 -8.62 -35.02 -11.45
CA LYS A 38 -9.09 -36.02 -10.50
C LYS A 38 -10.06 -35.35 -9.53
N LEU A 39 -11.37 -35.45 -9.81
CA LEU A 39 -12.38 -35.24 -8.78
C LEU A 39 -12.16 -36.32 -7.73
N ILE A 40 -11.50 -36.01 -6.64
CA ILE A 40 -11.40 -36.89 -5.49
C ILE A 40 -12.81 -37.00 -4.92
N PRO A 41 -13.46 -38.19 -4.98
CA PRO A 41 -14.77 -38.35 -4.38
C PRO A 41 -14.64 -38.13 -2.87
N TYR A 42 -15.28 -37.10 -2.36
CA TYR A 42 -15.32 -36.80 -0.92
C TYR A 42 -15.80 -37.98 -0.06
N ALA A 43 -16.50 -38.92 -0.67
CA ALA A 43 -17.12 -40.05 0.01
C ALA A 43 -16.16 -41.17 0.47
N ASN A 44 -14.94 -41.21 -0.03
CA ASN A 44 -13.96 -42.26 0.27
C ASN A 44 -12.60 -41.73 0.74
N ALA A 45 -12.56 -40.51 1.30
CA ALA A 45 -11.34 -40.02 1.94
C ALA A 45 -11.07 -40.88 3.18
N ALA A 46 -9.97 -41.61 3.16
CA ALA A 46 -9.49 -42.30 4.36
C ALA A 46 -9.30 -41.27 5.48
N PRO A 47 -9.53 -41.60 6.75
CA PRO A 47 -9.24 -40.72 7.85
C PRO A 47 -7.77 -40.29 7.75
N LEU A 48 -7.53 -38.97 7.87
CA LEU A 48 -6.18 -38.43 7.89
C LEU A 48 -5.40 -39.05 9.05
N SER A 49 -4.15 -39.39 8.84
CA SER A 49 -3.24 -39.71 9.93
C SER A 49 -3.08 -38.50 10.86
N MET A 50 -2.71 -38.74 12.13
CA MET A 50 -2.43 -37.64 13.07
C MET A 50 -1.32 -36.71 12.55
N GLU A 51 -0.33 -37.26 11.86
CA GLU A 51 0.75 -36.49 11.23
C GLU A 51 0.22 -35.59 10.09
N GLU A 52 -0.66 -36.12 9.25
CA GLU A 52 -1.29 -35.32 8.19
C GLU A 52 -2.24 -34.28 8.77
N ALA A 53 -2.98 -34.61 9.83
CA ALA A 53 -3.86 -33.67 10.50
C ALA A 53 -3.10 -32.46 11.10
N GLN A 54 -1.88 -32.67 11.59
CA GLN A 54 -1.02 -31.59 12.11
C GLN A 54 -0.56 -30.60 11.03
N LYS A 55 -0.57 -30.99 9.76
CA LYS A 55 -0.26 -30.09 8.64
C LYS A 55 -1.37 -29.07 8.36
N PHE A 56 -2.60 -29.33 8.86
CA PHE A 56 -3.71 -28.40 8.73
C PHE A 56 -3.72 -27.39 9.87
N ARG A 57 -3.81 -26.14 9.54
CA ARG A 57 -3.96 -25.05 10.52
C ARG A 57 -4.84 -23.93 9.97
N VAL A 58 -5.43 -23.18 10.88
CA VAL A 58 -6.16 -21.95 10.57
C VAL A 58 -5.35 -20.76 11.10
N VAL A 59 -5.10 -19.81 10.23
CA VAL A 59 -4.41 -18.55 10.56
C VAL A 59 -5.39 -17.41 10.39
N HIS A 60 -5.53 -16.58 11.41
CA HIS A 60 -6.35 -15.38 11.36
C HIS A 60 -5.52 -14.20 10.88
N SER A 61 -6.09 -13.43 9.95
CA SER A 61 -5.44 -12.26 9.37
C SER A 61 -6.48 -11.27 8.85
N LEU A 62 -6.03 -10.24 8.14
CA LEU A 62 -6.88 -9.25 7.50
C LEU A 62 -6.74 -9.32 5.98
N CYS A 63 -7.85 -9.13 5.29
CA CYS A 63 -7.86 -8.92 3.84
C CYS A 63 -7.45 -7.48 3.53
N LEU A 64 -6.40 -7.30 2.75
CA LEU A 64 -5.93 -5.99 2.30
C LEU A 64 -6.31 -5.69 0.84
N GLY A 65 -7.26 -6.42 0.26
CA GLY A 65 -7.73 -6.23 -1.11
C GLY A 65 -8.54 -4.95 -1.35
N CYS A 66 -9.07 -4.35 -0.27
CA CYS A 66 -9.76 -3.06 -0.30
C CYS A 66 -9.78 -2.44 1.11
N ASN A 67 -10.46 -1.30 1.27
CA ASN A 67 -10.52 -0.57 2.54
C ASN A 67 -11.38 -1.21 3.63
N SER A 68 -12.23 -2.19 3.29
CA SER A 68 -13.10 -2.83 4.29
C SER A 68 -12.32 -3.65 5.31
N ARG A 69 -11.08 -4.06 5.00
CA ARG A 69 -10.17 -4.78 5.91
C ARG A 69 -10.83 -5.94 6.63
N CYS A 70 -11.63 -6.70 5.90
CA CYS A 70 -12.36 -7.83 6.45
C CYS A 70 -11.41 -8.80 7.14
N GLY A 71 -11.78 -9.25 8.35
CA GLY A 71 -11.07 -10.32 9.02
C GLY A 71 -11.18 -11.63 8.22
N ILE A 72 -10.10 -12.36 8.07
CA ILE A 72 -10.08 -13.64 7.37
C ILE A 72 -9.59 -14.78 8.24
N ARG A 73 -10.08 -15.96 7.94
CA ARG A 73 -9.55 -17.25 8.37
C ARG A 73 -8.88 -17.90 7.16
N ALA A 74 -7.56 -17.89 7.13
CA ALA A 74 -6.80 -18.58 6.11
C ALA A 74 -6.62 -20.06 6.51
N ARG A 75 -7.07 -20.95 5.69
CA ARG A 75 -6.83 -22.39 5.87
C ARG A 75 -5.52 -22.74 5.19
N VAL A 76 -4.63 -23.30 5.97
CA VAL A 76 -3.26 -23.64 5.56
C VAL A 76 -3.07 -25.15 5.65
N TYR A 77 -2.50 -25.73 4.63
CA TYR A 77 -2.02 -27.10 4.61
C TYR A 77 -0.57 -27.11 4.14
N ASP A 78 0.28 -27.76 4.86
CA ASP A 78 1.72 -27.86 4.57
C ASP A 78 2.35 -26.50 4.17
N ASN A 79 2.11 -25.48 5.00
CA ASN A 79 2.52 -24.09 4.79
C ASN A 79 1.93 -23.36 3.57
N MET A 80 1.00 -23.96 2.84
CA MET A 80 0.31 -23.32 1.73
C MET A 80 -1.12 -22.93 2.10
N VAL A 81 -1.48 -21.68 1.82
CA VAL A 81 -2.87 -21.23 1.97
C VAL A 81 -3.68 -21.77 0.79
N TYR A 82 -4.67 -22.58 1.08
CA TYR A 82 -5.55 -23.15 0.03
C TYR A 82 -6.94 -22.55 0.01
N LYS A 83 -7.36 -21.88 1.08
CA LYS A 83 -8.67 -21.22 1.17
C LYS A 83 -8.63 -20.05 2.14
N ALA A 84 -9.39 -19.00 1.85
CA ALA A 84 -9.69 -17.92 2.78
C ALA A 84 -11.21 -17.82 2.96
N ASP A 85 -11.64 -17.81 4.21
CA ASP A 85 -13.03 -17.60 4.64
C ASP A 85 -13.10 -16.34 5.50
N GLY A 86 -14.30 -15.78 5.66
CA GLY A 86 -14.51 -14.67 6.59
C GLY A 86 -14.28 -15.08 8.04
N ASN A 87 -13.83 -14.16 8.86
CA ASN A 87 -13.70 -14.34 10.29
C ASN A 87 -15.03 -13.95 10.97
N PRO A 88 -15.73 -14.86 11.68
CA PRO A 88 -17.01 -14.57 12.29
C PRO A 88 -16.97 -13.50 13.39
N TYR A 89 -15.81 -13.22 13.98
CA TYR A 89 -15.65 -12.13 14.94
C TYR A 89 -15.47 -10.74 14.28
N CYS A 90 -15.29 -10.69 12.98
CA CYS A 90 -15.14 -9.44 12.27
C CYS A 90 -16.50 -8.87 11.87
N MET A 91 -16.82 -7.68 12.36
CA MET A 91 -18.10 -7.01 12.06
C MET A 91 -18.34 -6.81 10.56
N SER A 92 -17.29 -6.55 9.78
CA SER A 92 -17.39 -6.40 8.33
C SER A 92 -17.80 -7.67 7.59
N ASN A 93 -17.73 -8.82 8.25
CA ASN A 93 -18.08 -10.12 7.68
C ASN A 93 -19.43 -10.63 8.12
N ASN A 94 -20.02 -10.00 9.14
CA ASN A 94 -21.30 -10.35 9.74
C ASN A 94 -22.21 -9.13 9.76
N PHE A 95 -22.88 -8.85 8.64
CA PHE A 95 -23.74 -7.67 8.51
C PHE A 95 -24.93 -7.64 9.45
N TRP A 96 -25.35 -8.78 9.96
CA TRP A 96 -26.60 -8.91 10.68
C TRP A 96 -26.45 -9.18 12.17
N GLU A 97 -25.34 -9.73 12.61
CA GLU A 97 -25.17 -10.12 14.01
C GLU A 97 -23.69 -10.20 14.38
N ALA A 98 -23.24 -9.26 15.20
CA ALA A 98 -21.90 -9.32 15.78
C ALA A 98 -21.83 -10.48 16.77
N ILE A 99 -20.80 -11.30 16.67
CA ILE A 99 -20.52 -12.33 17.67
C ILE A 99 -19.73 -11.68 18.80
N PRO A 100 -20.17 -11.83 20.07
CA PRO A 100 -19.37 -11.38 21.21
C PRO A 100 -17.98 -11.95 21.19
N MET A 101 -16.96 -11.15 21.55
CA MET A 101 -15.55 -11.56 21.51
C MET A 101 -15.22 -12.72 22.46
N ASN A 102 -16.05 -12.93 23.46
CA ASN A 102 -15.94 -14.07 24.41
C ASN A 102 -16.65 -15.35 23.94
N THR A 103 -17.26 -15.34 22.75
CA THR A 103 -17.86 -16.55 22.17
C THR A 103 -16.76 -17.62 21.97
N PRO A 104 -16.96 -18.86 22.43
CA PRO A 104 -16.00 -19.93 22.20
C PRO A 104 -15.74 -20.17 20.71
N LEU A 105 -14.50 -20.51 20.35
CA LEU A 105 -14.10 -20.76 18.95
C LEU A 105 -14.98 -21.82 18.27
N GLU A 106 -15.30 -22.91 18.98
CA GLU A 106 -16.15 -23.99 18.48
C GLU A 106 -17.55 -23.51 18.10
N GLU A 107 -18.11 -22.59 18.85
CA GLU A 107 -19.39 -21.97 18.54
C GLU A 107 -19.26 -20.97 17.40
N SER A 108 -18.22 -20.18 17.38
CA SER A 108 -17.96 -19.20 16.32
C SER A 108 -17.83 -19.85 14.94
N PHE A 109 -17.25 -21.06 14.87
CA PHE A 109 -17.10 -21.79 13.61
C PHE A 109 -18.43 -22.27 13.02
N LYS A 110 -19.49 -22.38 13.84
CA LYS A 110 -20.85 -22.72 13.38
C LYS A 110 -21.55 -21.51 12.73
N ARG A 111 -21.03 -20.29 12.95
CA ARG A 111 -21.59 -19.07 12.40
C ARG A 111 -21.09 -18.85 10.97
N ALA A 112 -22.02 -18.54 10.08
CA ALA A 112 -21.68 -18.13 8.72
C ALA A 112 -20.98 -16.76 8.77
N SER A 113 -19.91 -16.64 8.00
CA SER A 113 -19.15 -15.42 7.89
C SER A 113 -18.81 -15.20 6.42
N THR A 114 -19.19 -14.04 5.90
CA THR A 114 -19.05 -13.72 4.47
C THR A 114 -17.70 -13.10 4.16
N LEU A 115 -17.24 -13.34 2.97
CA LEU A 115 -16.07 -12.70 2.39
C LEU A 115 -16.33 -12.50 0.90
N CYS A 116 -16.05 -11.30 0.37
CA CYS A 116 -16.26 -11.03 -1.04
C CYS A 116 -15.30 -11.86 -1.92
N LEU A 117 -15.59 -11.94 -3.22
CA LEU A 117 -14.78 -12.71 -4.17
C LEU A 117 -13.31 -12.35 -4.18
N LYS A 118 -12.95 -11.06 -4.01
CA LYS A 118 -11.54 -10.63 -3.89
C LYS A 118 -10.84 -11.28 -2.70
N GLY A 119 -11.50 -11.26 -1.54
CA GLY A 119 -10.96 -11.87 -0.34
C GLY A 119 -10.85 -13.39 -0.43
N GLN A 120 -11.84 -14.04 -1.05
CA GLN A 120 -11.80 -15.48 -1.29
C GLN A 120 -10.69 -15.89 -2.27
N SER A 121 -10.32 -15.00 -3.20
CA SER A 121 -9.27 -15.24 -4.20
C SER A 121 -7.83 -15.05 -3.68
N ILE A 122 -7.63 -14.82 -2.38
CA ILE A 122 -6.29 -14.58 -1.81
C ILE A 122 -5.30 -15.69 -2.12
N ALA A 123 -5.73 -16.96 -2.05
CA ALA A 123 -4.89 -18.09 -2.40
C ALA A 123 -4.43 -18.01 -3.87
N HIS A 124 -5.33 -17.66 -4.77
CA HIS A 124 -5.00 -17.49 -6.19
C HIS A 124 -3.98 -16.37 -6.42
N TYR A 125 -4.14 -15.22 -5.77
CA TYR A 125 -3.16 -14.12 -5.87
C TYR A 125 -1.79 -14.51 -5.31
N THR A 126 -1.78 -15.31 -4.26
CA THR A 126 -0.52 -15.70 -3.60
C THR A 126 0.30 -16.64 -4.48
N TYR A 127 -0.36 -17.56 -5.16
CA TYR A 127 0.28 -18.62 -5.95
C TYR A 127 0.04 -18.46 -7.46
N ASP A 128 -0.29 -17.25 -7.91
CA ASP A 128 -0.44 -16.94 -9.32
C ASP A 128 0.88 -17.23 -10.06
N PRO A 129 0.88 -18.05 -11.13
CA PRO A 129 2.09 -18.36 -11.88
C PRO A 129 2.71 -17.15 -12.56
N TYR A 130 1.93 -16.08 -12.77
CA TYR A 130 2.44 -14.81 -13.30
C TYR A 130 2.89 -13.83 -12.22
N ARG A 131 2.86 -14.25 -10.94
CA ARG A 131 3.33 -13.41 -9.85
C ARG A 131 4.82 -13.11 -10.00
N ILE A 132 5.17 -11.84 -9.94
CA ILE A 132 6.57 -11.39 -9.93
C ILE A 132 7.21 -11.82 -8.61
N VAL A 133 8.18 -12.74 -8.66
CA VAL A 133 8.88 -13.30 -7.51
C VAL A 133 10.36 -12.89 -7.43
N THR A 134 10.85 -12.23 -8.47
CA THR A 134 12.22 -11.70 -8.54
C THR A 134 12.18 -10.23 -8.94
N PRO A 135 13.16 -9.41 -8.52
CA PRO A 135 13.27 -8.04 -8.99
C PRO A 135 13.39 -7.99 -10.51
N LEU A 136 12.71 -7.05 -11.12
CA LEU A 136 12.72 -6.82 -12.56
C LEU A 136 13.24 -5.41 -12.85
N LYS A 137 14.23 -5.33 -13.75
CA LYS A 137 14.73 -4.07 -14.30
C LYS A 137 14.18 -3.88 -15.71
N ARG A 138 13.81 -2.66 -16.05
CA ARG A 138 13.39 -2.32 -17.40
C ARG A 138 14.53 -2.59 -18.39
N ALA A 139 14.22 -3.21 -19.53
CA ALA A 139 15.14 -3.62 -20.57
C ALA A 139 14.74 -3.02 -21.93
N GLY A 140 14.38 -1.74 -21.94
CA GLY A 140 13.96 -1.03 -23.14
C GLY A 140 13.43 0.37 -22.83
N LYS A 141 12.82 1.04 -23.82
CA LYS A 141 12.18 2.34 -23.64
C LYS A 141 10.96 2.24 -22.74
N ARG A 142 10.57 3.36 -22.13
CA ARG A 142 9.31 3.43 -21.36
C ARG A 142 8.12 3.07 -22.26
N GLY A 143 7.22 2.21 -21.76
CA GLY A 143 6.06 1.74 -22.51
C GLY A 143 6.26 0.47 -23.34
N GLU A 144 7.47 0.01 -23.58
CA GLU A 144 7.72 -1.24 -24.34
C GLU A 144 7.39 -2.52 -23.56
N GLY A 145 7.20 -2.44 -22.24
CA GLY A 145 6.87 -3.59 -21.40
C GLY A 145 7.98 -4.65 -21.32
N LYS A 146 9.21 -4.32 -21.67
CA LYS A 146 10.36 -5.23 -21.63
C LYS A 146 11.07 -5.13 -20.28
N PHE A 147 11.28 -6.27 -19.64
CA PHE A 147 11.94 -6.38 -18.35
C PHE A 147 12.91 -7.55 -18.33
N LYS A 148 13.96 -7.42 -17.54
CA LYS A 148 14.91 -8.51 -17.24
C LYS A 148 15.03 -8.72 -15.73
N PRO A 149 15.17 -9.97 -15.25
CA PRO A 149 15.40 -10.24 -13.85
C PRO A 149 16.78 -9.74 -13.42
N ILE A 150 16.85 -9.20 -12.20
CA ILE A 150 18.10 -8.76 -11.56
C ILE A 150 18.16 -9.32 -10.13
N SER A 151 19.32 -9.29 -9.51
CA SER A 151 19.47 -9.66 -8.12
C SER A 151 18.88 -8.59 -7.17
N TRP A 152 18.55 -8.99 -5.95
CA TRP A 152 18.13 -8.05 -4.90
C TRP A 152 19.21 -7.05 -4.55
N GLU A 153 20.47 -7.49 -4.54
CA GLU A 153 21.61 -6.63 -4.30
C GLU A 153 21.75 -5.54 -5.37
N GLN A 154 21.65 -5.93 -6.64
CA GLN A 154 21.65 -4.99 -7.75
C GLN A 154 20.47 -4.01 -7.65
N LEU A 155 19.27 -4.50 -7.36
CA LEU A 155 18.08 -3.64 -7.19
C LEU A 155 18.33 -2.57 -6.14
N ILE A 156 18.75 -2.97 -4.94
CA ILE A 156 18.97 -2.04 -3.82
C ILE A 156 20.07 -1.04 -4.18
N ASN A 157 21.18 -1.51 -4.73
CA ASN A 157 22.28 -0.64 -5.14
C ASN A 157 21.85 0.40 -6.17
N GLU A 158 21.12 -0.01 -7.21
CA GLU A 158 20.68 0.91 -8.26
C GLU A 158 19.59 1.88 -7.80
N ILE A 159 18.70 1.45 -6.89
CA ILE A 159 17.71 2.38 -6.28
C ILE A 159 18.42 3.45 -5.45
N VAL A 160 19.44 3.06 -4.69
CA VAL A 160 20.15 3.99 -3.79
C VAL A 160 21.12 4.88 -4.57
N ASN A 161 21.98 4.30 -5.39
CA ASN A 161 23.09 5.00 -6.02
C ASN A 161 22.82 5.42 -7.47
N GLY A 162 21.73 4.96 -8.06
CA GLY A 162 21.41 5.15 -9.46
C GLY A 162 21.94 4.02 -10.34
N GLY A 163 21.44 3.98 -11.57
CA GLY A 163 21.79 2.94 -12.54
C GLY A 163 21.65 3.43 -13.97
N THR A 164 21.95 2.54 -14.91
CA THR A 164 21.78 2.80 -16.34
C THR A 164 20.91 1.71 -16.95
N ILE A 165 19.95 2.09 -17.79
CA ILE A 165 19.23 1.14 -18.64
C ILE A 165 20.14 0.85 -19.83
N GLU A 166 20.76 -0.31 -19.84
CA GLU A 166 21.83 -0.65 -20.79
C GLU A 166 21.35 -0.60 -22.24
N GLU A 167 20.12 -1.04 -22.49
CA GLU A 167 19.53 -1.10 -23.83
C GLU A 167 19.25 0.28 -24.45
N THR A 168 19.16 1.33 -23.63
CA THR A 168 18.83 2.68 -24.09
C THR A 168 19.90 3.71 -23.75
N GLY A 169 20.84 3.38 -22.86
CA GLY A 169 21.82 4.32 -22.31
C GLY A 169 21.22 5.33 -21.32
N GLU A 170 19.92 5.19 -20.95
CA GLU A 170 19.25 6.10 -20.02
C GLU A 170 19.85 5.96 -18.62
N LYS A 171 20.35 7.08 -18.09
CA LYS A 171 20.87 7.14 -16.72
C LYS A 171 19.73 7.47 -15.75
N LEU A 172 19.58 6.68 -14.71
CA LEU A 172 18.60 6.86 -13.66
C LEU A 172 19.30 7.38 -12.39
N PRO A 173 18.89 8.52 -11.85
CA PRO A 173 19.41 8.99 -10.57
C PRO A 173 18.98 8.04 -9.45
N GLY A 174 19.85 7.84 -8.46
CA GLY A 174 19.50 7.12 -7.24
C GLY A 174 18.87 8.04 -6.21
N LEU A 175 18.22 7.45 -5.21
CA LEU A 175 17.61 8.20 -4.10
C LEU A 175 18.63 9.05 -3.34
N LYS A 176 19.91 8.63 -3.34
CA LYS A 176 21.00 9.37 -2.71
C LYS A 176 21.18 10.78 -3.30
N ALA A 177 20.94 10.97 -4.59
CA ALA A 177 21.02 12.28 -5.24
C ALA A 177 20.03 13.30 -4.64
N TYR A 178 18.89 12.82 -4.16
CA TYR A 178 17.87 13.65 -3.52
C TYR A 178 18.09 13.78 -2.01
N TYR A 179 18.51 12.71 -1.37
CA TYR A 179 18.84 12.71 0.06
C TYR A 179 20.05 13.64 0.36
N ASP A 180 21.12 13.57 -0.43
CA ASP A 180 22.29 14.44 -0.24
C ASP A 180 21.98 15.93 -0.49
N ALA A 181 20.88 16.22 -1.16
CA ALA A 181 20.36 17.58 -1.35
C ALA A 181 19.43 18.06 -0.23
N TYR A 182 19.10 17.19 0.73
CA TYR A 182 18.26 17.54 1.86
C TYR A 182 19.02 18.40 2.87
N VAL A 183 18.35 19.44 3.40
CA VAL A 183 18.85 20.26 4.47
C VAL A 183 17.99 20.02 5.71
N SER A 184 18.61 19.57 6.77
CA SER A 184 17.91 19.35 8.03
C SER A 184 17.47 20.68 8.67
N LYS A 185 16.42 20.66 9.51
CA LYS A 185 16.01 21.82 10.29
C LYS A 185 17.16 22.40 11.12
N SER A 186 18.04 21.53 11.63
CA SER A 186 19.21 21.90 12.42
C SER A 186 20.24 22.68 11.60
N GLU A 187 20.54 22.24 10.37
CA GLU A 187 21.46 22.96 9.46
C GLU A 187 20.90 24.33 9.07
N VAL A 188 19.59 24.43 8.84
CA VAL A 188 18.95 25.71 8.56
C VAL A 188 19.01 26.63 9.78
N ALA A 189 18.73 26.11 10.99
CA ALA A 189 18.81 26.89 12.22
C ALA A 189 20.23 27.41 12.47
N ASP A 190 21.25 26.59 12.29
CA ASP A 190 22.66 27.02 12.39
C ASP A 190 23.01 28.07 11.35
N ALA A 191 22.58 27.92 10.11
CA ALA A 191 22.82 28.91 9.06
C ALA A 191 22.12 30.24 9.37
N VAL A 192 20.89 30.22 9.87
CA VAL A 192 20.13 31.42 10.28
C VAL A 192 20.81 32.11 11.42
N LEU A 193 21.18 31.39 12.49
CA LEU A 193 21.86 32.00 13.65
C LEU A 193 23.20 32.64 13.30
N LYS A 194 23.91 32.03 12.33
CA LYS A 194 25.25 32.51 11.91
C LYS A 194 25.19 33.67 10.94
N SER A 195 24.19 33.77 10.09
CA SER A 195 24.21 34.66 8.93
C SER A 195 23.13 35.72 8.92
N VAL A 196 21.99 35.49 9.57
CA VAL A 196 20.87 36.42 9.66
C VAL A 196 21.08 37.41 10.79
N SER A 197 20.59 38.68 10.66
CA SER A 197 20.79 39.70 11.66
C SER A 197 20.14 39.31 12.99
N GLN A 198 20.86 39.54 14.08
CA GLN A 198 20.39 39.21 15.43
C GLN A 198 19.15 40.03 15.83
N ASP A 199 18.99 41.22 15.31
CA ASP A 199 17.80 42.06 15.56
C ASP A 199 16.57 41.48 14.87
N PHE A 200 16.73 40.93 13.68
CA PHE A 200 15.65 40.24 13.00
C PHE A 200 15.23 38.97 13.77
N ILE A 201 16.22 38.15 14.17
CA ILE A 201 15.95 36.92 14.92
C ILE A 201 15.22 37.20 16.23
N LYS A 202 15.65 38.20 16.97
CA LYS A 202 14.99 38.59 18.23
C LYS A 202 13.56 39.03 18.02
N LYS A 203 13.28 39.95 17.08
CA LYS A 203 11.93 40.43 16.78
C LYS A 203 11.00 39.29 16.32
N TRP A 204 11.50 38.39 15.44
CA TRP A 204 10.77 37.24 15.00
C TRP A 204 10.46 36.29 16.18
N ALA A 205 11.47 36.00 17.00
CA ALA A 205 11.34 35.12 18.14
C ALA A 205 10.36 35.65 19.19
N GLU A 206 10.40 36.93 19.50
CA GLU A 206 9.43 37.59 20.39
C GLU A 206 8.01 37.47 19.87
N THR A 207 7.82 37.66 18.56
CA THR A 207 6.51 37.51 17.91
C THR A 207 5.98 36.12 17.99
N VAL A 208 6.80 35.09 17.68
CA VAL A 208 6.40 33.68 17.63
C VAL A 208 6.22 33.09 19.04
N SER A 209 7.10 33.48 20.00
CA SER A 209 7.00 33.01 21.39
C SER A 209 5.90 33.70 22.19
N LYS A 210 5.32 34.80 21.65
CA LYS A 210 4.34 35.63 22.35
C LYS A 210 4.90 36.16 23.69
N GLY A 211 6.18 36.51 23.72
CA GLY A 211 6.87 37.03 24.89
C GLY A 211 7.27 35.97 25.94
N LYS A 212 7.15 34.69 25.64
CA LYS A 212 7.65 33.65 26.55
C LYS A 212 9.18 33.56 26.46
N PRO A 213 9.87 33.29 27.59
CA PRO A 213 11.31 33.10 27.61
C PRO A 213 11.74 31.95 26.65
N ILE A 214 12.84 32.15 25.92
CA ILE A 214 13.44 31.17 25.03
C ILE A 214 14.79 30.79 25.63
N GLU A 215 14.91 29.57 26.09
CA GLU A 215 16.13 29.05 26.72
C GLU A 215 17.19 28.66 25.67
N ASP A 216 16.75 28.03 24.56
CA ASP A 216 17.61 27.63 23.45
C ASP A 216 17.03 28.15 22.13
N MET A 217 17.72 29.15 21.57
CA MET A 217 17.31 29.84 20.34
C MET A 217 17.41 28.89 19.12
N LYS A 218 18.41 28.02 19.08
CA LYS A 218 18.56 27.07 17.99
C LYS A 218 17.37 26.10 17.95
N LYS A 219 17.06 25.46 19.06
CA LYS A 219 15.92 24.57 19.20
C LYS A 219 14.60 25.29 18.92
N PHE A 220 14.48 26.55 19.36
CA PHE A 220 13.29 27.36 19.09
C PHE A 220 13.11 27.60 17.58
N ILE A 221 14.19 27.86 16.83
CA ILE A 221 14.15 28.02 15.37
C ILE A 221 13.78 26.67 14.72
N GLU A 222 14.41 25.57 15.14
CA GLU A 222 14.08 24.21 14.63
C GLU A 222 12.61 23.86 14.81
N ASP A 223 12.04 24.14 15.97
CA ASP A 223 10.66 23.82 16.33
C ASP A 223 9.62 24.75 15.64
N ASN A 224 10.03 25.91 15.16
CA ASN A 224 9.16 26.90 14.53
C ASN A 224 9.61 27.30 13.13
N ILE A 225 10.38 26.45 12.45
CA ILE A 225 10.99 26.77 11.16
C ILE A 225 9.97 27.07 10.07
N GLU A 226 8.80 26.45 10.12
CA GLU A 226 7.68 26.71 9.20
C GLU A 226 7.06 28.10 9.37
N LYS A 227 7.33 28.78 10.48
CA LYS A 227 6.91 30.15 10.76
C LYS A 227 8.02 31.19 10.48
N LEU A 228 9.21 30.69 10.11
CA LEU A 228 10.34 31.51 9.78
C LEU A 228 10.26 31.96 8.32
N TRP A 229 9.85 33.19 8.11
CA TRP A 229 9.88 33.82 6.80
C TRP A 229 10.99 34.88 6.77
N LEU A 230 12.02 34.65 5.95
CA LEU A 230 13.15 35.58 5.82
C LEU A 230 12.84 36.57 4.70
N PRO A 231 12.93 37.90 4.99
CA PRO A 231 12.96 38.91 3.95
C PRO A 231 14.10 38.65 2.96
N ALA A 232 13.97 39.09 1.73
CA ALA A 232 14.96 38.83 0.67
C ALA A 232 16.38 39.27 1.07
N GLU A 233 16.50 40.40 1.78
CA GLU A 233 17.77 40.94 2.28
C GLU A 233 18.43 40.02 3.30
N GLU A 234 17.65 39.38 4.17
CA GLU A 234 18.17 38.44 5.18
C GLU A 234 18.44 37.09 4.55
N ALA A 235 17.59 36.64 3.64
CA ALA A 235 17.75 35.35 2.90
C ALA A 235 19.02 35.35 2.05
N GLN A 236 19.41 36.50 1.48
CA GLN A 236 20.66 36.64 0.71
C GLN A 236 21.91 36.44 1.55
N LYS A 237 21.86 36.64 2.85
CA LYS A 237 23.01 36.47 3.77
C LYS A 237 23.28 34.98 4.08
N LEU A 238 22.34 34.08 3.80
CA LEU A 238 22.56 32.62 4.00
C LEU A 238 23.71 32.12 3.14
N PRO A 239 24.46 31.10 3.61
CA PRO A 239 25.50 30.44 2.81
C PRO A 239 24.98 29.93 1.49
N GLU A 240 25.79 30.04 0.43
CA GLU A 240 25.38 29.63 -0.94
C GLU A 240 25.05 28.15 -1.07
N ASP A 241 25.74 27.30 -0.32
CA ASP A 241 25.45 25.87 -0.27
C ASP A 241 24.09 25.57 0.35
N ILE A 242 23.72 26.30 1.39
CA ILE A 242 22.39 26.19 2.01
C ILE A 242 21.30 26.73 1.07
N LYS A 243 21.53 27.90 0.45
CA LYS A 243 20.57 28.49 -0.50
C LYS A 243 20.26 27.55 -1.65
N LYS A 244 21.30 26.95 -2.26
CA LYS A 244 21.16 26.00 -3.38
C LYS A 244 20.43 24.70 -2.98
N LYS A 245 20.54 24.30 -1.72
CA LYS A 245 19.78 23.14 -1.20
C LYS A 245 18.35 23.49 -0.86
N LEU A 246 18.08 24.74 -0.41
CA LEU A 246 16.71 25.19 -0.09
C LEU A 246 15.88 25.47 -1.34
N ILE A 247 16.51 25.94 -2.41
CA ILE A 247 15.84 26.19 -3.69
C ILE A 247 16.71 25.63 -4.80
N ASP A 248 16.15 24.68 -5.56
CA ASP A 248 16.81 24.13 -6.75
C ASP A 248 16.89 25.24 -7.83
N PRO A 249 18.11 25.67 -8.24
CA PRO A 249 18.24 26.71 -9.26
C PRO A 249 17.72 26.30 -10.64
N GLU A 250 17.65 25.00 -10.92
CA GLU A 250 17.11 24.48 -12.19
C GLU A 250 15.58 24.42 -12.17
N MET A 251 14.96 24.25 -10.99
CA MET A 251 13.52 24.16 -10.81
C MET A 251 13.03 24.93 -9.58
N PRO A 252 13.19 26.25 -9.55
CA PRO A 252 12.92 27.06 -8.35
C PRO A 252 11.49 26.94 -7.81
N ALA A 253 10.52 26.69 -8.70
CA ALA A 253 9.11 26.56 -8.32
C ALA A 253 8.82 25.32 -7.47
N LEU A 254 9.68 24.31 -7.48
CA LEU A 254 9.55 23.11 -6.65
C LEU A 254 10.23 23.26 -5.29
N GLY A 255 10.98 24.33 -5.06
CA GLY A 255 11.75 24.53 -3.83
C GLY A 255 13.03 23.67 -3.81
N PRO A 256 13.30 22.92 -2.73
CA PRO A 256 14.53 22.15 -2.61
C PRO A 256 14.57 20.98 -3.61
N LYS A 257 15.78 20.62 -4.05
CA LYS A 257 16.03 19.53 -4.99
C LYS A 257 15.47 18.19 -4.50
N SER A 258 15.39 17.97 -3.20
CA SER A 258 14.76 16.78 -2.63
C SER A 258 13.28 16.63 -3.06
N ASN A 259 12.60 17.72 -3.38
CA ASN A 259 11.22 17.72 -3.88
C ASN A 259 11.06 17.15 -5.30
N LEU A 260 12.15 16.90 -6.03
CA LEU A 260 12.12 16.11 -7.26
C LEU A 260 11.80 14.64 -7.01
N ALA A 261 12.00 14.15 -5.80
CA ALA A 261 11.51 12.85 -5.39
C ALA A 261 10.04 12.96 -4.96
N MET A 262 9.15 12.20 -5.60
CA MET A 262 7.74 12.13 -5.24
C MET A 262 7.37 10.71 -4.84
N LEU A 263 6.65 10.57 -3.75
CA LEU A 263 6.04 9.31 -3.33
C LEU A 263 4.57 9.28 -3.73
N MET A 264 4.23 8.45 -4.69
CA MET A 264 2.83 8.19 -5.07
C MET A 264 2.34 6.93 -4.35
N VAL A 265 1.29 7.08 -3.58
CA VAL A 265 0.74 5.98 -2.80
C VAL A 265 -0.72 5.73 -3.14
N GLY A 266 -1.13 4.46 -3.04
CA GLY A 266 -2.53 4.09 -3.07
C GLY A 266 -3.19 4.41 -1.72
N ARG A 267 -4.09 3.55 -1.29
CA ARG A 267 -4.66 3.64 0.06
C ARG A 267 -3.70 3.01 1.06
N ASN A 268 -3.00 3.86 1.77
CA ASN A 268 -2.15 3.45 2.88
C ASN A 268 -2.99 3.26 4.13
N THR A 269 -2.65 2.22 4.86
CA THR A 269 -3.40 1.89 6.06
C THR A 269 -2.43 1.40 7.12
N GLU A 270 -2.69 1.77 8.35
CA GLU A 270 -2.03 1.34 9.57
C GLU A 270 -0.50 1.19 9.45
N GLY A 271 0.24 1.99 10.14
CA GLY A 271 1.69 1.90 10.22
C GLY A 271 2.48 2.01 8.89
N ARG A 272 1.84 1.70 7.77
CA ARG A 272 2.47 1.86 6.44
C ARG A 272 2.49 3.32 6.01
N GLY A 273 1.41 4.06 6.26
CA GLY A 273 1.32 5.48 5.97
C GLY A 273 2.42 6.23 6.72
N GLU A 274 2.46 6.05 8.01
CA GLU A 274 3.43 6.69 8.91
C GLU A 274 4.87 6.30 8.56
N PHE A 275 5.10 5.04 8.18
CA PHE A 275 6.43 4.60 7.73
C PHE A 275 6.86 5.28 6.42
N LEU A 276 5.96 5.37 5.45
CA LEU A 276 6.21 6.00 4.16
C LEU A 276 6.37 7.52 4.29
N GLU A 277 5.56 8.16 5.13
CA GLU A 277 5.69 9.58 5.45
C GLU A 277 7.03 9.87 6.15
N ARG A 278 7.41 9.05 7.13
CA ARG A 278 8.72 9.16 7.76
C ARG A 278 9.85 8.98 6.76
N PHE A 279 9.71 8.09 5.80
CA PHE A 279 10.71 7.88 4.76
C PHE A 279 10.81 9.09 3.82
N ILE A 280 9.69 9.60 3.29
CA ILE A 280 9.74 10.67 2.30
C ILE A 280 10.06 12.03 2.95
N TYR A 281 9.41 12.36 4.08
CA TYR A 281 9.63 13.64 4.76
C TYR A 281 10.92 13.64 5.59
N GLY A 282 11.17 12.58 6.36
CA GLY A 282 12.26 12.52 7.31
C GLY A 282 13.58 12.04 6.73
N THR A 283 13.55 11.14 5.74
CA THR A 283 14.77 10.57 5.16
C THR A 283 15.16 11.29 3.86
N ILE A 284 14.23 11.43 2.93
CA ILE A 284 14.50 12.09 1.65
C ILE A 284 14.41 13.62 1.78
N GLY A 285 13.56 14.11 2.68
CA GLY A 285 13.32 15.54 2.86
C GLY A 285 12.43 16.15 1.78
N SER A 286 11.64 15.33 1.09
CA SER A 286 10.68 15.81 0.09
C SER A 286 9.31 16.04 0.72
N ALA A 287 8.67 17.14 0.36
CA ALA A 287 7.28 17.42 0.71
C ALA A 287 6.27 16.74 -0.23
N ASN A 288 6.74 16.07 -1.29
CA ASN A 288 5.89 15.54 -2.34
C ASN A 288 5.45 14.10 -2.04
N ILE A 289 4.32 13.98 -1.37
CA ILE A 289 3.57 12.74 -1.26
C ILE A 289 2.18 12.95 -1.85
N LEU A 290 1.75 12.06 -2.72
CA LEU A 290 0.43 12.07 -3.33
C LEU A 290 -0.27 10.76 -3.07
N GLY A 291 -1.37 10.81 -2.34
CA GLY A 291 -2.22 9.67 -2.05
C GLY A 291 -3.44 9.59 -2.97
N HIS A 292 -3.98 8.40 -3.14
CA HIS A 292 -5.26 8.23 -3.85
C HIS A 292 -6.39 9.01 -3.16
N ALA A 293 -6.33 9.16 -1.84
CA ALA A 293 -7.31 9.92 -1.08
C ALA A 293 -7.36 11.39 -1.48
N ASP A 294 -6.25 11.98 -1.90
CA ASP A 294 -6.14 13.41 -2.24
C ASP A 294 -7.00 13.77 -3.45
N VAL A 295 -7.14 12.85 -4.40
CA VAL A 295 -7.95 13.06 -5.62
C VAL A 295 -9.34 12.41 -5.58
N CYS A 296 -9.63 11.61 -4.56
CA CYS A 296 -10.87 10.83 -4.45
C CYS A 296 -11.67 11.20 -3.21
N GLN A 297 -11.15 10.91 -2.04
CA GLN A 297 -11.90 10.92 -0.78
C GLN A 297 -11.99 12.32 -0.18
N TRP A 298 -10.89 13.07 -0.17
CA TRP A 298 -10.87 14.43 0.36
C TRP A 298 -11.79 15.39 -0.41
N PRO A 299 -11.80 15.42 -1.76
CA PRO A 299 -12.76 16.22 -2.51
C PRO A 299 -14.20 15.80 -2.26
N LYS A 300 -14.47 14.49 -2.12
CA LYS A 300 -15.80 13.99 -1.74
C LYS A 300 -16.23 14.54 -0.38
N TRP A 301 -15.37 14.46 0.62
CA TRP A 301 -15.68 14.95 1.97
C TRP A 301 -15.87 16.46 2.00
N ALA A 302 -15.01 17.21 1.30
CA ALA A 302 -15.20 18.65 1.15
C ALA A 302 -16.56 18.98 0.54
N GLY A 303 -16.95 18.33 -0.55
CA GLY A 303 -18.27 18.48 -1.16
C GLY A 303 -19.42 18.12 -0.20
N GLN A 304 -19.26 17.08 0.62
CA GLN A 304 -20.25 16.68 1.61
C GLN A 304 -20.38 17.70 2.73
N ILE A 305 -19.29 18.30 3.21
CA ILE A 305 -19.31 19.37 4.20
C ILE A 305 -20.13 20.56 3.68
N PHE A 306 -19.87 20.97 2.42
CA PHE A 306 -20.61 22.07 1.81
C PHE A 306 -22.10 21.75 1.56
N ALA A 307 -22.42 20.50 1.21
CA ALA A 307 -23.80 20.11 0.87
C ALA A 307 -24.65 19.76 2.09
N TYR A 308 -24.05 19.16 3.12
CA TYR A 308 -24.78 18.53 4.23
C TYR A 308 -24.27 18.92 5.62
N ASP A 309 -23.32 19.82 5.71
CA ASP A 309 -22.68 20.25 6.96
C ASP A 309 -22.08 19.10 7.81
N ARG A 310 -21.78 17.96 7.17
CA ARG A 310 -21.18 16.78 7.82
C ARG A 310 -20.24 16.04 6.89
N PRO A 311 -19.02 15.65 7.37
CA PRO A 311 -18.03 15.00 6.54
C PRO A 311 -18.30 13.51 6.23
N HIS A 312 -19.31 12.88 6.82
CA HIS A 312 -19.55 11.43 6.73
C HIS A 312 -21.01 11.06 6.47
N VAL A 313 -21.68 11.81 5.62
CA VAL A 313 -22.99 11.39 5.15
C VAL A 313 -22.80 10.73 3.79
N GLY A 314 -22.36 9.52 3.80
CA GLY A 314 -22.35 8.70 2.62
C GLY A 314 -22.78 7.30 2.97
N PRO A 315 -23.43 6.57 2.08
CA PRO A 315 -23.59 5.15 2.24
C PRO A 315 -22.23 4.49 2.01
N ASP A 316 -21.37 4.53 3.01
CA ASP A 316 -20.39 3.49 3.19
C ASP A 316 -21.13 2.31 3.82
N LEU A 317 -22.23 1.97 3.17
CA LEU A 317 -23.04 0.80 3.43
C LEU A 317 -22.51 -0.36 2.60
#